data_af9df616c6be586dec853c28cecb0d6b
#
_entry.id   af9df616c6be586dec853c28cecb0d6b
#
_cell.length_a   1.000
_cell.length_b   1.000
_cell.length_c   1.000
_cell.angle_alpha   90.00
_cell.angle_beta   90.00
_cell.angle_gamma   90.00
#
_symmetry.space_group_name_H-M   'P 1'
#
loop_
_entity.id
_entity.type
_entity.pdbx_description
1 polymer ?
#
loop_
_entity_poly.entity_id
_entity_poly.type
_entity_poly.pdbx_seq_one_letter_code
_entity_poly.pdbx_strand_id
1 'polypeptide(L)'
;MPGGQPSQKAFESALAMQIAHLDPLRLVVVEAESSKVGECRLPPGLWKAMRAAPRLVIAATAAARASYLTRAYSDLTDDKVRLSEVIAKMVPLQSHNTVARWQKMAGMGDYATLARELMEQHYDPRYDRHRARMDQPMTEFTTASLEEADLAALADRLVAALQPPSASAAASDHIVSPTSTSNTTQARGRAITGASSRAP
;
A
#
# COMPACT_ATOMS: atom_id res chain seq x y z
N MET A 1 -17.07 15.02 9.35
CA MET A 1 -16.74 16.42 9.05
C MET A 1 -18.04 17.19 9.01
N PRO A 2 -18.25 18.20 9.85
CA PRO A 2 -19.36 19.13 9.69
C PRO A 2 -19.00 20.08 8.55
N GLY A 3 -19.67 19.89 7.43
CA GLY A 3 -19.47 20.62 6.18
C GLY A 3 -19.45 19.62 5.04
N GLY A 4 -20.21 19.86 3.97
CA GLY A 4 -20.27 19.01 2.79
C GLY A 4 -18.88 18.80 2.17
N GLN A 5 -18.75 17.81 1.31
CA GLN A 5 -17.53 17.55 0.59
C GLN A 5 -17.12 18.77 -0.27
N PRO A 6 -15.84 19.15 -0.33
CA PRO A 6 -15.38 20.28 -1.15
C PRO A 6 -15.62 20.01 -2.65
N SER A 7 -15.70 21.06 -3.45
CA SER A 7 -15.65 20.92 -4.90
C SER A 7 -14.31 20.34 -5.35
N GLN A 8 -14.28 19.70 -6.54
CA GLN A 8 -13.05 19.13 -7.11
C GLN A 8 -11.90 20.16 -7.13
N LYS A 9 -12.19 21.40 -7.57
CA LYS A 9 -11.19 22.49 -7.62
C LYS A 9 -10.67 22.86 -6.23
N ALA A 10 -11.55 22.97 -5.24
CA ALA A 10 -11.14 23.28 -3.87
C ALA A 10 -10.27 22.14 -3.27
N PHE A 11 -10.63 20.89 -3.54
CA PHE A 11 -9.86 19.72 -3.15
C PHE A 11 -8.45 19.74 -3.77
N GLU A 12 -8.34 19.94 -5.08
CA GLU A 12 -7.06 20.00 -5.79
C GLU A 12 -6.18 21.17 -5.30
N SER A 13 -6.78 22.34 -5.06
CA SER A 13 -6.05 23.50 -4.53
C SER A 13 -5.51 23.23 -3.11
N ALA A 14 -6.34 22.66 -2.23
CA ALA A 14 -5.90 22.29 -0.88
C ALA A 14 -4.79 21.24 -0.91
N LEU A 15 -4.91 20.23 -1.77
CA LEU A 15 -3.92 19.19 -1.95
C LEU A 15 -2.59 19.76 -2.49
N ALA A 16 -2.64 20.64 -3.48
CA ALA A 16 -1.46 21.30 -4.04
C ALA A 16 -0.73 22.13 -2.98
N MET A 17 -1.47 22.87 -2.15
CA MET A 17 -0.90 23.61 -1.03
C MET A 17 -0.23 22.72 -0.01
N GLN A 18 -0.85 21.59 0.35
CA GLN A 18 -0.23 20.60 1.25
C GLN A 18 1.06 20.05 0.67
N ILE A 19 1.05 19.64 -0.59
CA ILE A 19 2.25 19.10 -1.27
C ILE A 19 3.37 20.15 -1.32
N ALA A 20 3.05 21.42 -1.58
CA ALA A 20 4.03 22.50 -1.61
C ALA A 20 4.73 22.76 -0.26
N HIS A 21 4.12 22.34 0.85
CA HIS A 21 4.71 22.46 2.19
C HIS A 21 5.48 21.21 2.64
N LEU A 22 5.49 20.14 1.86
CA LEU A 22 6.26 18.95 2.19
C LEU A 22 7.76 19.22 1.99
N ASP A 23 8.55 18.68 2.92
CA ASP A 23 10.00 18.69 2.77
C ASP A 23 10.43 17.73 1.64
N PRO A 24 11.04 18.22 0.56
CA PRO A 24 11.42 17.37 -0.58
C PRO A 24 12.51 16.34 -0.24
N LEU A 25 13.21 16.50 0.89
CA LEU A 25 14.23 15.56 1.36
C LEU A 25 13.66 14.42 2.21
N ARG A 26 12.36 14.44 2.51
CA ARG A 26 11.70 13.42 3.32
C ARG A 26 10.77 12.56 2.50
N LEU A 27 10.78 11.26 2.82
CA LEU A 27 9.81 10.32 2.25
C LEU A 27 8.40 10.66 2.75
N VAL A 28 7.44 10.57 1.84
CA VAL A 28 6.02 10.73 2.15
C VAL A 28 5.34 9.38 1.95
N VAL A 29 4.74 8.86 3.02
CA VAL A 29 3.95 7.63 2.98
C VAL A 29 2.49 8.00 2.77
N VAL A 30 1.86 7.39 1.78
CA VAL A 30 0.46 7.62 1.45
C VAL A 30 -0.29 6.30 1.33
N GLU A 31 -1.54 6.29 1.72
CA GLU A 31 -2.43 5.19 1.42
C GLU A 31 -2.77 5.17 -0.07
N ALA A 32 -2.68 4.01 -0.71
CA ALA A 32 -2.81 3.87 -2.16
C ALA A 32 -4.02 3.02 -2.56
N GLU A 33 -5.14 3.15 -1.87
CA GLU A 33 -6.34 2.36 -2.12
C GLU A 33 -7.05 2.79 -3.41
N SER A 34 -7.29 4.08 -3.60
CA SER A 34 -8.10 4.59 -4.70
C SER A 34 -7.66 5.97 -5.15
N SER A 35 -7.88 6.27 -6.44
CA SER A 35 -7.79 7.65 -6.93
C SER A 35 -9.01 8.49 -6.55
N LYS A 36 -10.06 7.89 -5.98
CA LYS A 36 -11.30 8.58 -5.58
C LYS A 36 -11.32 8.75 -4.06
N VAL A 37 -11.53 9.99 -3.63
CA VAL A 37 -11.67 10.39 -2.22
C VAL A 37 -13.06 10.99 -2.06
N GLY A 38 -14.02 10.19 -1.62
CA GLY A 38 -15.44 10.55 -1.66
C GLY A 38 -15.88 10.82 -3.11
N GLU A 39 -16.37 12.03 -3.43
CA GLU A 39 -16.74 12.42 -4.79
C GLU A 39 -15.60 13.10 -5.56
N CYS A 40 -14.49 13.43 -4.89
CA CYS A 40 -13.30 14.02 -5.52
C CYS A 40 -12.36 12.96 -6.07
N ARG A 41 -11.51 13.37 -7.00
CA ARG A 41 -10.46 12.52 -7.59
C ARG A 41 -9.10 13.15 -7.39
N LEU A 42 -8.10 12.32 -7.16
CA LEU A 42 -6.70 12.75 -7.15
C LEU A 42 -6.30 13.24 -8.56
N PRO A 43 -5.48 14.30 -8.65
CA PRO A 43 -4.90 14.72 -9.93
C PRO A 43 -4.22 13.55 -10.64
N PRO A 44 -4.40 13.37 -11.96
CA PRO A 44 -3.86 12.21 -12.68
C PRO A 44 -2.34 12.05 -12.55
N GLY A 45 -1.59 13.15 -12.51
CA GLY A 45 -0.13 13.12 -12.32
C GLY A 45 0.28 12.57 -10.96
N LEU A 46 -0.40 13.00 -9.89
CA LEU A 46 -0.17 12.49 -8.54
C LEU A 46 -0.52 10.99 -8.45
N TRP A 47 -1.69 10.60 -8.96
CA TRP A 47 -2.09 9.19 -8.97
C TRP A 47 -1.11 8.31 -9.75
N LYS A 48 -0.59 8.79 -10.89
CA LYS A 48 0.45 8.09 -11.65
C LYS A 48 1.73 7.90 -10.82
N ALA A 49 2.18 8.94 -10.13
CA ALA A 49 3.36 8.87 -9.25
C ALA A 49 3.13 7.89 -8.08
N MET A 50 1.97 7.94 -7.42
CA MET A 50 1.60 7.00 -6.35
C MET A 50 1.60 5.55 -6.84
N ARG A 51 1.11 5.29 -8.04
CA ARG A 51 1.12 3.95 -8.63
C ARG A 51 2.51 3.44 -8.98
N ALA A 52 3.42 4.32 -9.32
CA ALA A 52 4.81 3.99 -9.64
C ALA A 52 5.70 3.82 -8.40
N ALA A 53 5.25 4.28 -7.23
CA ALA A 53 6.03 4.21 -5.99
C ALA A 53 6.14 2.77 -5.46
N PRO A 54 7.24 2.42 -4.76
CA PRO A 54 7.36 1.18 -4.01
C PRO A 54 6.21 1.03 -3.01
N ARG A 55 5.82 -0.21 -2.72
CA ARG A 55 4.66 -0.49 -1.87
C ARG A 55 5.05 -1.25 -0.62
N LEU A 56 4.44 -0.84 0.48
CA LEU A 56 4.45 -1.57 1.73
C LEU A 56 3.07 -2.19 1.94
N VAL A 57 3.04 -3.46 2.26
CA VAL A 57 1.81 -4.21 2.53
C VAL A 57 1.85 -4.65 3.99
N ILE A 58 0.83 -4.29 4.74
CA ILE A 58 0.63 -4.79 6.10
C ILE A 58 -0.25 -6.02 6.03
N ALA A 59 0.26 -7.15 6.51
CA ALA A 59 -0.46 -8.40 6.58
C ALA A 59 -0.73 -8.80 8.03
N ALA A 60 -1.99 -9.14 8.31
CA ALA A 60 -2.44 -9.68 9.59
C ALA A 60 -3.38 -10.85 9.34
N THR A 61 -3.48 -11.77 10.28
CA THR A 61 -4.38 -12.92 10.18
C THR A 61 -5.84 -12.48 10.08
N ALA A 62 -6.69 -13.28 9.45
CA ALA A 62 -8.13 -13.00 9.37
C ALA A 62 -8.75 -12.83 10.77
N ALA A 63 -8.29 -13.61 11.77
CA ALA A 63 -8.74 -13.47 13.15
C ALA A 63 -8.36 -12.12 13.78
N ALA A 64 -7.11 -11.68 13.62
CA ALA A 64 -6.63 -10.39 14.11
C ALA A 64 -7.40 -9.22 13.46
N ARG A 65 -7.61 -9.30 12.15
CA ARG A 65 -8.39 -8.32 11.40
C ARG A 65 -9.85 -8.27 11.85
N ALA A 66 -10.52 -9.43 12.06
CA ALA A 66 -11.89 -9.50 12.53
C ALA A 66 -12.03 -8.90 13.94
N SER A 67 -11.11 -9.22 14.84
CA SER A 67 -11.07 -8.63 16.19
C SER A 67 -10.93 -7.11 16.14
N TYR A 68 -10.02 -6.60 15.32
CA TYR A 68 -9.85 -5.17 15.12
C TYR A 68 -11.13 -4.50 14.59
N LEU A 69 -11.72 -5.05 13.53
CA LEU A 69 -12.93 -4.49 12.92
C LEU A 69 -14.11 -4.44 13.90
N THR A 70 -14.29 -5.47 14.73
CA THR A 70 -15.36 -5.48 15.74
C THR A 70 -15.21 -4.33 16.73
N ARG A 71 -13.98 -3.97 17.11
CA ARG A 71 -13.73 -2.82 17.99
C ARG A 71 -13.81 -1.48 17.25
N ALA A 72 -13.23 -1.41 16.07
CA ALA A 72 -13.17 -0.16 15.30
C ALA A 72 -14.55 0.32 14.80
N TYR A 73 -15.50 -0.60 14.67
CA TYR A 73 -16.87 -0.32 14.26
C TYR A 73 -17.88 -0.58 15.39
N SER A 74 -17.48 -0.38 16.65
CA SER A 74 -18.37 -0.56 17.80
C SER A 74 -19.64 0.31 17.73
N ASP A 75 -19.51 1.54 17.24
CA ASP A 75 -20.65 2.43 17.00
C ASP A 75 -21.69 1.86 16.01
N LEU A 76 -21.24 1.06 15.06
CA LEU A 76 -22.12 0.39 14.10
C LEU A 76 -22.68 -0.93 14.67
N THR A 77 -21.90 -1.67 15.44
CA THR A 77 -22.36 -2.92 16.07
C THR A 77 -23.34 -2.68 17.22
N ASP A 78 -23.28 -1.52 17.86
CA ASP A 78 -24.22 -1.10 18.90
C ASP A 78 -25.59 -0.71 18.32
N ASP A 79 -25.64 -0.28 17.05
CA ASP A 79 -26.88 0.03 16.33
C ASP A 79 -27.22 -1.10 15.33
N LYS A 80 -27.91 -2.13 15.82
CA LYS A 80 -28.28 -3.30 15.01
C LYS A 80 -29.17 -2.98 13.80
N VAL A 81 -30.00 -1.93 13.91
CA VAL A 81 -30.88 -1.50 12.81
C VAL A 81 -30.01 -0.92 11.68
N ARG A 82 -29.18 0.03 12.02
CA ARG A 82 -28.24 0.65 11.08
C ARG A 82 -27.30 -0.37 10.45
N LEU A 83 -26.76 -1.30 11.24
CA LEU A 83 -25.92 -2.39 10.72
C LEU A 83 -26.67 -3.25 9.70
N SER A 84 -27.91 -3.65 10.00
CA SER A 84 -28.75 -4.43 9.09
C SER A 84 -29.02 -3.70 7.78
N GLU A 85 -29.29 -2.38 7.84
CA GLU A 85 -29.50 -1.53 6.65
C GLU A 85 -28.22 -1.43 5.79
N VAL A 86 -27.05 -1.30 6.43
CA VAL A 86 -25.76 -1.27 5.72
C VAL A 86 -25.51 -2.59 5.01
N ILE A 87 -25.77 -3.72 5.68
CA ILE A 87 -25.65 -5.06 5.09
C ILE A 87 -26.64 -5.24 3.92
N ALA A 88 -27.87 -4.77 4.06
CA ALA A 88 -28.88 -4.85 2.99
C ALA A 88 -28.46 -4.14 1.70
N LYS A 89 -27.69 -3.06 1.78
CA LYS A 89 -27.14 -2.35 0.61
C LYS A 89 -26.13 -3.16 -0.20
N MET A 90 -25.70 -4.31 0.31
CA MET A 90 -24.77 -5.20 -0.40
C MET A 90 -25.47 -6.16 -1.36
N VAL A 91 -26.80 -6.23 -1.39
CA VAL A 91 -27.57 -7.09 -2.31
C VAL A 91 -27.14 -6.97 -3.79
N PRO A 92 -26.85 -5.77 -4.35
CA PRO A 92 -26.38 -5.67 -5.74
C PRO A 92 -24.98 -6.29 -5.98
N LEU A 93 -24.25 -6.58 -4.92
CA LEU A 93 -22.85 -7.03 -4.96
C LEU A 93 -22.68 -8.46 -4.46
N GLN A 94 -23.69 -9.03 -3.82
CA GLN A 94 -23.69 -10.35 -3.18
C GLN A 94 -25.03 -11.06 -3.38
N SER A 95 -25.06 -12.38 -3.26
CA SER A 95 -26.31 -13.13 -3.34
C SER A 95 -27.25 -12.78 -2.18
N HIS A 96 -28.56 -12.85 -2.42
CA HIS A 96 -29.57 -12.67 -1.39
C HIS A 96 -29.35 -13.59 -0.18
N ASN A 97 -28.96 -14.85 -0.42
CA ASN A 97 -28.70 -15.81 0.64
C ASN A 97 -27.50 -15.41 1.51
N THR A 98 -26.43 -14.87 0.89
CA THR A 98 -25.27 -14.36 1.61
C THR A 98 -25.65 -13.17 2.51
N VAL A 99 -26.38 -12.21 1.96
CA VAL A 99 -26.83 -11.03 2.69
C VAL A 99 -27.76 -11.42 3.85
N ALA A 100 -28.72 -12.33 3.62
CA ALA A 100 -29.61 -12.81 4.67
C ALA A 100 -28.83 -13.52 5.81
N ARG A 101 -27.81 -14.30 5.48
CA ARG A 101 -26.93 -14.93 6.47
C ARG A 101 -26.18 -13.90 7.28
N TRP A 102 -25.62 -12.87 6.67
CA TRP A 102 -24.91 -11.79 7.35
C TRP A 102 -25.84 -10.98 8.25
N GLN A 103 -27.07 -10.70 7.81
CA GLN A 103 -28.09 -10.05 8.65
C GLN A 103 -28.45 -10.90 9.87
N LYS A 104 -28.55 -12.24 9.72
CA LYS A 104 -28.75 -13.14 10.83
C LYS A 104 -27.60 -13.09 11.83
N MET A 105 -26.36 -13.13 11.38
CA MET A 105 -25.16 -12.98 12.24
C MET A 105 -25.18 -11.67 13.00
N ALA A 106 -25.48 -10.55 12.31
CA ALA A 106 -25.60 -9.23 12.93
C ALA A 106 -26.69 -9.21 14.02
N GLY A 107 -27.87 -9.80 13.75
CA GLY A 107 -28.97 -9.90 14.71
C GLY A 107 -28.61 -10.73 15.95
N MET A 108 -27.79 -11.78 15.78
CA MET A 108 -27.30 -12.65 16.87
C MET A 108 -26.12 -12.03 17.64
N GLY A 109 -25.52 -10.94 17.16
CA GLY A 109 -24.33 -10.34 17.75
C GLY A 109 -23.02 -11.11 17.44
N ASP A 110 -23.04 -12.01 16.46
CA ASP A 110 -21.84 -12.74 16.03
C ASP A 110 -21.00 -11.87 15.06
N TYR A 111 -20.50 -10.77 15.60
CA TYR A 111 -19.78 -9.76 14.81
C TYR A 111 -18.41 -10.25 14.33
N ALA A 112 -17.73 -11.12 15.08
CA ALA A 112 -16.44 -11.66 14.69
C ALA A 112 -16.54 -12.55 13.44
N THR A 113 -17.55 -13.45 13.40
CA THR A 113 -17.81 -14.28 12.22
C THR A 113 -18.29 -13.42 11.04
N LEU A 114 -19.17 -12.46 11.29
CA LEU A 114 -19.63 -11.52 10.27
C LEU A 114 -18.48 -10.74 9.66
N ALA A 115 -17.59 -10.18 10.47
CA ALA A 115 -16.43 -9.43 9.99
C ALA A 115 -15.51 -10.31 9.14
N ARG A 116 -15.25 -11.55 9.58
CA ARG A 116 -14.45 -12.51 8.82
C ARG A 116 -15.08 -12.84 7.48
N GLU A 117 -16.36 -13.18 7.44
CA GLU A 117 -17.04 -13.49 6.18
C GLU A 117 -17.12 -12.28 5.23
N LEU A 118 -17.34 -11.08 5.75
CA LEU A 118 -17.29 -9.85 4.95
C LEU A 118 -15.90 -9.64 4.33
N MET A 119 -14.83 -9.85 5.09
CA MET A 119 -13.48 -9.79 4.53
C MET A 119 -13.26 -10.82 3.44
N GLU A 120 -13.49 -12.09 3.73
CA GLU A 120 -13.18 -13.21 2.84
C GLU A 120 -14.03 -13.20 1.55
N GLN A 121 -15.31 -12.83 1.65
CA GLN A 121 -16.25 -12.94 0.52
C GLN A 121 -16.47 -11.63 -0.24
N HIS A 122 -16.15 -10.48 0.36
CA HIS A 122 -16.43 -9.20 -0.26
C HIS A 122 -15.18 -8.34 -0.45
N TYR A 123 -14.42 -8.08 0.63
CA TYR A 123 -13.31 -7.12 0.57
C TYR A 123 -12.02 -7.73 0.00
N ASP A 124 -11.55 -8.84 0.53
CA ASP A 124 -10.27 -9.45 0.14
C ASP A 124 -10.19 -9.76 -1.36
N PRO A 125 -11.22 -10.34 -2.02
CA PRO A 125 -11.18 -10.57 -3.46
C PRO A 125 -11.08 -9.28 -4.30
N ARG A 126 -11.50 -8.14 -3.75
CA ARG A 126 -11.37 -6.84 -4.42
C ARG A 126 -9.97 -6.27 -4.27
N TYR A 127 -9.43 -6.34 -3.05
CA TYR A 127 -8.05 -5.93 -2.78
C TYR A 127 -7.03 -6.78 -3.54
N ASP A 128 -7.25 -8.09 -3.63
CA ASP A 128 -6.39 -9.00 -4.38
C ASP A 128 -6.37 -8.68 -5.87
N ARG A 129 -7.56 -8.43 -6.46
CA ARG A 129 -7.65 -7.98 -7.86
C ARG A 129 -6.99 -6.64 -8.10
N HIS A 130 -7.03 -5.74 -7.11
CA HIS A 130 -6.35 -4.46 -7.20
C HIS A 130 -4.84 -4.64 -7.13
N ARG A 131 -4.36 -5.43 -6.18
CA ARG A 131 -2.93 -5.78 -6.02
C ARG A 131 -2.36 -6.49 -7.25
N ALA A 132 -3.09 -7.43 -7.83
CA ALA A 132 -2.67 -8.17 -9.03
C ALA A 132 -2.46 -7.30 -10.28
N ARG A 133 -2.98 -6.06 -10.29
CA ARG A 133 -2.79 -5.09 -11.39
C ARG A 133 -1.60 -4.15 -11.18
N MET A 134 -0.82 -4.39 -10.15
CA MET A 134 0.29 -3.53 -9.79
C MET A 134 1.61 -4.21 -10.11
N ASP A 135 2.43 -3.58 -10.94
CA ASP A 135 3.72 -4.10 -11.40
C ASP A 135 4.89 -3.72 -10.47
N GLN A 136 4.62 -2.98 -9.39
CA GLN A 136 5.67 -2.48 -8.51
C GLN A 136 6.05 -3.50 -7.44
N PRO A 137 7.33 -3.56 -7.02
CA PRO A 137 7.77 -4.39 -5.91
C PRO A 137 6.96 -4.09 -4.65
N MET A 138 6.52 -5.13 -3.96
CA MET A 138 5.81 -5.04 -2.70
C MET A 138 6.66 -5.64 -1.58
N THR A 139 6.85 -4.88 -0.51
CA THR A 139 7.46 -5.39 0.71
C THR A 139 6.37 -5.65 1.74
N GLU A 140 6.26 -6.90 2.18
CA GLU A 140 5.24 -7.29 3.15
C GLU A 140 5.77 -7.22 4.58
N PHE A 141 4.96 -6.64 5.46
CA PHE A 141 5.18 -6.56 6.89
C PHE A 141 4.07 -7.28 7.62
N THR A 142 4.38 -8.38 8.27
CA THR A 142 3.42 -9.17 9.03
C THR A 142 3.33 -8.68 10.47
N THR A 143 2.13 -8.76 11.06
CA THR A 143 1.91 -8.56 12.49
C THR A 143 1.01 -9.68 13.05
N ALA A 144 1.25 -10.05 14.31
CA ALA A 144 0.47 -11.09 14.98
C ALA A 144 -0.94 -10.59 15.33
N SER A 145 -1.06 -9.34 15.75
CA SER A 145 -2.33 -8.71 16.06
C SER A 145 -2.38 -7.25 15.59
N LEU A 146 -3.55 -6.63 15.70
CA LEU A 146 -3.78 -5.20 15.45
C LEU A 146 -4.09 -4.45 16.75
N GLU A 147 -3.51 -4.93 17.86
CA GLU A 147 -3.50 -4.22 19.13
C GLU A 147 -2.46 -3.10 19.11
N GLU A 148 -2.63 -2.10 19.97
CA GLU A 148 -1.81 -0.89 19.98
C GLU A 148 -0.32 -1.17 20.08
N ALA A 149 0.09 -2.11 20.95
CA ALA A 149 1.49 -2.49 21.13
C ALA A 149 2.11 -3.12 19.87
N ASP A 150 1.37 -4.02 19.20
CA ASP A 150 1.83 -4.66 17.95
C ASP A 150 1.85 -3.67 16.79
N LEU A 151 0.90 -2.73 16.75
CA LEU A 151 0.90 -1.64 15.77
C LEU A 151 2.06 -0.68 15.97
N ALA A 152 2.43 -0.36 17.21
CA ALA A 152 3.59 0.46 17.51
C ALA A 152 4.89 -0.23 17.04
N ALA A 153 5.07 -1.51 17.38
CA ALA A 153 6.21 -2.30 16.93
C ALA A 153 6.27 -2.44 15.39
N LEU A 154 5.13 -2.56 14.75
CA LEU A 154 5.03 -2.57 13.29
C LEU A 154 5.43 -1.23 12.69
N ALA A 155 4.99 -0.11 13.28
CA ALA A 155 5.35 1.23 12.84
C ALA A 155 6.86 1.47 12.92
N ASP A 156 7.52 1.04 14.00
CA ASP A 156 8.98 1.14 14.14
C ASP A 156 9.71 0.34 13.03
N ARG A 157 9.24 -0.85 12.71
CA ARG A 157 9.78 -1.67 11.61
C ARG A 157 9.60 -0.99 10.25
N LEU A 158 8.45 -0.39 10.01
CA LEU A 158 8.17 0.36 8.77
C LEU A 158 9.09 1.58 8.65
N VAL A 159 9.25 2.35 9.73
CA VAL A 159 10.14 3.50 9.76
C VAL A 159 11.58 3.07 9.50
N ALA A 160 12.06 2.01 10.14
CA ALA A 160 13.40 1.48 9.91
C ALA A 160 13.63 1.05 8.45
N ALA A 161 12.62 0.41 7.83
CA ALA A 161 12.70 -0.03 6.43
C ALA A 161 12.67 1.14 5.42
N LEU A 162 12.12 2.28 5.81
CA LEU A 162 12.03 3.48 4.97
C LEU A 162 13.23 4.41 5.11
N GLN A 163 14.09 4.19 6.11
CA GLN A 163 15.31 4.97 6.25
C GLN A 163 16.34 4.53 5.20
N PRO A 164 17.01 5.46 4.50
CA PRO A 164 18.11 5.08 3.63
C PRO A 164 19.20 4.39 4.47
N PRO A 165 19.90 3.38 3.92
CA PRO A 165 20.98 2.74 4.64
C PRO A 165 21.94 3.80 5.12
N SER A 166 22.20 3.83 6.43
CA SER A 166 23.14 4.78 7.03
C SER A 166 24.51 4.59 6.37
N ALA A 167 25.12 5.66 5.90
CA ALA A 167 26.41 5.66 5.19
C ALA A 167 27.59 5.06 6.01
N SER A 168 27.34 4.56 7.21
CA SER A 168 28.32 3.94 8.09
C SER A 168 28.67 2.49 7.75
N ALA A 169 27.92 1.81 6.90
CA ALA A 169 28.20 0.40 6.54
C ALA A 169 29.08 0.21 5.29
N ALA A 170 29.39 1.29 4.56
CA ALA A 170 30.15 1.23 3.32
C ALA A 170 31.69 1.48 3.50
N ALA A 171 32.16 1.68 4.73
CA ALA A 171 33.57 2.07 4.99
C ALA A 171 34.49 0.93 5.46
N SER A 172 34.06 -0.34 5.41
CA SER A 172 34.87 -1.43 6.00
C SER A 172 35.39 -2.49 5.00
N ASP A 173 35.25 -2.30 3.71
CA ASP A 173 35.79 -3.26 2.74
C ASP A 173 36.54 -2.58 1.61
N HIS A 174 37.68 -1.96 1.87
CA HIS A 174 38.76 -1.76 0.90
C HIS A 174 40.04 -1.29 1.59
N ILE A 175 40.74 -2.23 2.21
CA ILE A 175 42.19 -2.15 2.37
C ILE A 175 42.73 -3.51 1.96
N VAL A 176 42.96 -3.68 0.66
CA VAL A 176 43.93 -4.66 0.16
C VAL A 176 44.99 -3.86 -0.61
N SER A 177 46.16 -3.81 -0.02
CA SER A 177 47.36 -3.18 -0.58
C SER A 177 47.75 -3.78 -1.93
N PRO A 178 48.25 -2.98 -2.89
CA PRO A 178 48.78 -3.52 -4.12
C PRO A 178 50.23 -4.01 -3.92
N THR A 179 50.44 -5.29 -4.05
CA THR A 179 51.79 -5.81 -4.31
C THR A 179 52.17 -5.56 -5.77
N SER A 180 53.20 -4.76 -5.92
CA SER A 180 53.98 -4.51 -7.13
C SER A 180 54.50 -5.79 -7.72
N THR A 181 54.30 -6.03 -9.04
CA THR A 181 55.28 -6.71 -9.85
C THR A 181 55.21 -6.20 -11.30
N SER A 182 56.31 -5.63 -11.69
CA SER A 182 56.68 -5.22 -13.06
C SER A 182 56.75 -6.42 -13.99
N ASN A 183 56.37 -6.30 -15.24
CA ASN A 183 57.24 -6.50 -16.40
C ASN A 183 56.47 -6.42 -17.74
N THR A 184 56.80 -5.47 -18.55
CA THR A 184 57.46 -5.48 -19.87
C THR A 184 56.78 -6.22 -21.05
N THR A 185 56.51 -5.41 -22.08
CA THR A 185 56.88 -5.56 -23.50
C THR A 185 55.86 -6.12 -24.51
N GLN A 186 55.65 -5.25 -25.48
CA GLN A 186 55.53 -5.41 -26.95
C GLN A 186 54.14 -5.70 -27.56
N ALA A 187 53.59 -4.74 -28.23
CA ALA A 187 53.77 -4.28 -29.62
C ALA A 187 52.91 -5.00 -30.68
N ARG A 188 52.30 -4.17 -31.51
CA ARG A 188 51.80 -4.37 -32.89
C ARG A 188 50.48 -5.11 -33.03
N GLY A 189 49.51 -4.69 -33.79
CA GLY A 189 49.42 -3.69 -34.81
C GLY A 189 48.14 -3.93 -35.63
N ARG A 190 47.67 -2.90 -36.28
CA ARG A 190 46.84 -2.86 -37.50
C ARG A 190 45.39 -3.37 -37.39
N ALA A 191 44.42 -2.49 -37.49
CA ALA A 191 43.82 -1.85 -38.68
C ALA A 191 42.98 -2.81 -39.52
N ILE A 192 41.79 -2.51 -39.82
CA ILE A 192 41.17 -1.95 -41.01
C ILE A 192 39.68 -2.38 -41.10
N THR A 193 38.84 -1.40 -41.25
CA THR A 193 37.74 -1.19 -42.20
C THR A 193 36.63 -2.23 -42.40
N GLY A 194 35.44 -1.70 -42.41
CA GLY A 194 34.50 -1.79 -43.51
C GLY A 194 33.06 -2.04 -43.09
N ALA A 195 32.27 -1.03 -43.10
CA ALA A 195 31.24 -0.70 -44.07
C ALA A 195 29.97 -1.58 -44.07
N SER A 196 28.89 -0.96 -43.72
CA SER A 196 27.75 -0.67 -44.62
C SER A 196 26.72 -1.76 -44.85
N SER A 197 25.49 -1.48 -44.56
CA SER A 197 24.34 -1.46 -45.49
C SER A 197 23.04 -1.95 -44.91
N ARG A 198 22.11 -1.00 -44.70
CA ARG A 198 20.73 -0.97 -45.20
C ARG A 198 19.75 -2.10 -44.88
N ALA A 199 18.69 -1.52 -44.35
CA ALA A 199 17.30 -1.96 -44.24
C ALA A 199 16.73 -2.70 -45.50
N PRO A 200 15.55 -3.27 -45.47
CA PRO A 200 14.31 -2.47 -45.33
C PRO A 200 13.53 -2.73 -44.08
#